data_1815110ce102f06c5a5ee1d5c77c6cd8
#
_entry.id   1815110ce102f06c5a5ee1d5c77c6cd8
#
_cell.length_a   1.000
_cell.length_b   1.000
_cell.length_c   1.000
_cell.angle_alpha   90.00
_cell.angle_beta   90.00
_cell.angle_gamma   90.00
#
_symmetry.space_group_name_H-M   'P 1'
#
loop_
_entity.id
_entity.type
_entity.pdbx_description
1 polymer ?
#
loop_
_entity_poly.entity_id
_entity_poly.type
_entity_poly.pdbx_seq_one_letter_code
_entity_poly.pdbx_strand_id
1 'polypeptide(L)'
;MANVLLRLLKKWNKYLKIETTTEQQDAILGRLNITTTLGDTDGDGDFDALYSLGSRSFSVWNATTGSQVFDSKNELDIKAKELAIYDDGRSDDKAVEPESVCLGRIGTKNIAIIGMERADAFAIYDITNPTTPVFIKMYKTGGAPEGIIFIPASKSPINQSLIVTSNENDGTIKIYKTTKL
;
A
#
# COMPACT_ATOMS: atom_id res chain seq x y z
N MET A 1 20.26 11.47 -9.64
CA MET A 1 19.32 11.61 -8.51
C MET A 1 19.23 10.34 -7.65
N ALA A 2 19.21 9.12 -8.20
CA ALA A 2 19.15 7.87 -7.42
C ALA A 2 20.25 7.71 -6.34
N ASN A 3 21.47 8.17 -6.59
CA ASN A 3 22.58 8.04 -5.64
C ASN A 3 22.51 8.98 -4.42
N VAL A 4 21.63 9.97 -4.42
CA VAL A 4 21.45 10.87 -3.27
C VAL A 4 20.40 10.30 -2.33
N LEU A 5 19.36 9.64 -2.86
CA LEU A 5 18.32 8.97 -2.06
C LEU A 5 18.92 7.79 -1.27
N LEU A 6 19.77 6.98 -1.90
CA LEU A 6 20.43 5.83 -1.23
C LEU A 6 21.34 6.25 -0.06
N ARG A 7 21.83 7.50 -0.03
CA ARG A 7 22.63 8.01 1.10
C ARG A 7 21.79 8.46 2.31
N LEU A 8 20.50 8.70 2.11
CA LEU A 8 19.58 9.13 3.18
C LEU A 8 18.87 7.95 3.85
N LEU A 9 18.89 6.76 3.21
CA LEU A 9 18.30 5.56 3.76
C LEU A 9 19.38 4.74 4.46
N LYS A 10 19.33 4.69 5.77
CA LYS A 10 20.20 3.87 6.59
C LYS A 10 19.36 3.00 7.50
N LYS A 11 19.86 1.79 7.78
CA LYS A 11 19.20 0.90 8.73
C LYS A 11 19.29 1.52 10.13
N TRP A 12 18.17 1.60 10.81
CA TRP A 12 18.02 2.28 12.10
C TRP A 12 18.89 1.70 13.22
N ASN A 13 19.19 0.41 13.19
CA ASN A 13 20.03 -0.27 14.19
C ASN A 13 21.43 0.35 14.36
N LYS A 14 21.86 1.21 13.45
CA LYS A 14 23.15 1.92 13.53
C LYS A 14 23.09 3.20 14.36
N TYR A 15 21.89 3.74 14.58
CA TYR A 15 21.67 5.08 15.16
C TYR A 15 21.05 5.08 16.55
N LEU A 16 20.54 3.93 17.01
CA LEU A 16 20.07 3.82 18.37
C LEU A 16 21.27 3.54 19.30
N LYS A 17 21.52 4.40 20.25
CA LYS A 17 22.51 4.18 21.35
C LYS A 17 22.03 3.16 22.39
N ILE A 18 20.86 2.57 22.20
CA ILE A 18 20.28 1.59 23.11
C ILE A 18 21.02 0.25 22.93
N GLU A 19 21.30 -0.43 24.03
CA GLU A 19 21.79 -1.82 24.01
C GLU A 19 20.97 -2.67 23.06
N THR A 20 21.62 -3.59 22.31
CA THR A 20 21.00 -4.43 21.28
C THR A 20 19.71 -5.05 21.79
N THR A 21 18.57 -4.49 21.35
CA THR A 21 17.24 -5.00 21.66
C THR A 21 16.87 -6.12 20.68
N THR A 22 15.89 -6.93 21.06
CA THR A 22 15.35 -7.98 20.19
C THR A 22 14.84 -7.40 18.86
N GLU A 23 14.28 -6.19 18.89
CA GLU A 23 13.75 -5.47 17.72
C GLU A 23 14.80 -5.12 16.67
N GLN A 24 16.06 -4.96 17.07
CA GLN A 24 17.19 -4.67 16.17
C GLN A 24 17.67 -5.87 15.37
N GLN A 25 17.18 -7.07 15.67
CA GLN A 25 17.51 -8.26 14.90
C GLN A 25 16.91 -8.19 13.50
N ASP A 26 17.66 -8.60 12.49
CA ASP A 26 17.22 -8.60 11.07
C ASP A 26 15.91 -9.40 10.85
N ALA A 27 15.71 -10.44 11.64
CA ALA A 27 14.49 -11.25 11.60
C ALA A 27 13.23 -10.53 12.13
N ILE A 28 13.39 -9.36 12.77
CA ILE A 28 12.27 -8.58 13.37
C ILE A 28 12.17 -7.24 12.66
N LEU A 29 12.92 -6.24 13.07
CA LEU A 29 12.90 -4.89 12.49
C LEU A 29 14.27 -4.38 12.06
N GLY A 30 15.35 -5.15 12.28
CA GLY A 30 16.73 -4.70 12.04
C GLY A 30 17.01 -4.31 10.57
N ARG A 31 16.20 -4.80 9.63
CA ARG A 31 16.30 -4.42 8.21
C ARG A 31 15.54 -3.15 7.85
N LEU A 32 14.65 -2.65 8.72
CA LEU A 32 13.78 -1.52 8.41
C LEU A 32 14.57 -0.31 7.93
N ASN A 33 14.22 0.21 6.77
CA ASN A 33 14.78 1.44 6.23
C ASN A 33 14.06 2.66 6.81
N ILE A 34 14.84 3.59 7.35
CA ILE A 34 14.34 4.84 7.93
C ILE A 34 15.01 6.04 7.27
N THR A 35 14.33 7.20 7.32
CA THR A 35 14.99 8.47 6.98
C THR A 35 15.98 8.87 8.08
N THR A 36 17.06 9.52 7.67
CA THR A 36 18.05 10.12 8.60
C THR A 36 17.89 11.64 8.71
N THR A 37 16.81 12.19 8.14
CA THR A 37 16.54 13.64 8.19
C THR A 37 15.58 14.04 9.30
N LEU A 38 14.98 13.04 9.97
CA LEU A 38 14.03 13.20 11.07
C LEU A 38 14.35 12.15 12.14
N GLY A 39 13.90 12.43 13.37
CA GLY A 39 13.94 11.46 14.46
C GLY A 39 14.89 11.78 15.61
N ASP A 40 15.96 12.51 15.33
CA ASP A 40 16.80 13.13 16.36
C ASP A 40 16.13 14.44 16.78
N THR A 41 15.41 14.43 17.91
CA THR A 41 14.58 15.58 18.34
C THR A 41 15.30 16.51 19.30
N ASP A 42 16.38 16.05 19.93
CA ASP A 42 17.18 16.84 20.86
C ASP A 42 18.58 17.22 20.33
N GLY A 43 18.98 16.67 19.17
CA GLY A 43 20.22 17.03 18.47
C GLY A 43 21.46 16.36 19.03
N ASP A 44 21.34 15.26 19.75
CA ASP A 44 22.45 14.55 20.40
C ASP A 44 23.12 13.49 19.50
N GLY A 45 22.54 13.25 18.32
CA GLY A 45 23.09 12.38 17.26
C GLY A 45 22.56 10.94 17.30
N ASP A 46 21.58 10.64 18.14
CA ASP A 46 20.79 9.41 18.03
C ASP A 46 19.32 9.70 17.70
N PHE A 47 18.49 8.68 17.50
CA PHE A 47 17.09 8.86 17.11
C PHE A 47 16.13 8.52 18.24
N ASP A 48 15.35 9.52 18.69
CA ASP A 48 14.26 9.37 19.66
C ASP A 48 13.01 8.78 19.01
N ALA A 49 12.88 8.94 17.69
CA ALA A 49 11.75 8.44 16.91
C ALA A 49 12.21 7.86 15.55
N LEU A 50 11.55 6.81 15.09
CA LEU A 50 11.84 6.19 13.82
C LEU A 50 10.80 6.57 12.79
N TYR A 51 11.24 7.08 11.64
CA TYR A 51 10.38 7.44 10.51
C TYR A 51 10.72 6.54 9.32
N SER A 52 9.84 5.57 9.05
CA SER A 52 9.94 4.71 7.88
C SER A 52 9.40 5.38 6.61
N LEU A 53 9.69 4.81 5.46
CA LEU A 53 9.20 5.27 4.16
C LEU A 53 7.81 4.69 3.89
N GLY A 54 6.86 5.58 3.57
CA GLY A 54 5.51 5.21 3.20
C GLY A 54 4.72 4.50 4.30
N SER A 55 3.44 4.28 4.05
CA SER A 55 2.61 3.41 4.87
C SER A 55 2.23 2.17 4.05
N ARG A 56 1.86 1.09 4.74
CA ARG A 56 1.46 -0.20 4.12
C ARG A 56 -0.04 -0.31 4.02
N SER A 57 -0.75 0.80 4.18
CA SER A 57 -2.19 0.86 4.32
C SER A 57 -2.83 1.85 3.37
N PHE A 58 -4.14 1.74 3.22
CA PHE A 58 -4.97 2.85 2.76
C PHE A 58 -5.84 3.35 3.91
N SER A 59 -6.18 4.64 3.86
CA SER A 59 -7.01 5.27 4.87
C SER A 59 -8.25 5.92 4.25
N VAL A 60 -9.32 5.99 5.02
CA VAL A 60 -10.52 6.77 4.69
C VAL A 60 -10.62 7.97 5.64
N TRP A 61 -10.84 9.14 5.07
CA TRP A 61 -10.89 10.40 5.79
C TRP A 61 -12.23 11.09 5.59
N ASN A 62 -12.72 11.72 6.64
CA ASN A 62 -13.85 12.62 6.55
C ASN A 62 -13.37 13.98 6.00
N ALA A 63 -13.75 14.31 4.78
CA ALA A 63 -13.29 15.54 4.11
C ALA A 63 -13.79 16.84 4.78
N THR A 64 -14.85 16.78 5.59
CA THR A 64 -15.38 17.95 6.29
C THR A 64 -14.60 18.25 7.57
N THR A 65 -14.22 17.20 8.31
CA THR A 65 -13.57 17.35 9.63
C THR A 65 -12.07 17.15 9.58
N GLY A 66 -11.52 16.56 8.49
CA GLY A 66 -10.12 16.14 8.39
C GLY A 66 -9.79 14.92 9.26
N SER A 67 -10.79 14.25 9.84
CA SER A 67 -10.55 13.11 10.73
C SER A 67 -10.42 11.83 9.92
N GLN A 68 -9.43 11.00 10.27
CA GLN A 68 -9.33 9.64 9.79
C GLN A 68 -10.45 8.80 10.41
N VAL A 69 -11.22 8.10 9.57
CA VAL A 69 -12.35 7.27 10.01
C VAL A 69 -12.10 5.78 9.86
N PHE A 70 -11.08 5.43 9.07
CA PHE A 70 -10.60 4.06 8.91
C PHE A 70 -9.14 4.03 8.44
N ASP A 71 -8.43 2.97 8.81
CA ASP A 71 -7.11 2.62 8.28
C ASP A 71 -7.00 1.10 8.18
N SER A 72 -6.55 0.60 7.03
CA SER A 72 -6.41 -0.84 6.78
C SER A 72 -5.21 -1.46 7.50
N LYS A 73 -4.32 -0.66 8.07
CA LYS A 73 -3.10 -1.09 8.78
C LYS A 73 -2.28 -2.05 7.90
N ASN A 74 -1.99 -3.26 8.41
CA ASN A 74 -1.23 -4.29 7.70
C ASN A 74 -2.10 -5.32 6.97
N GLU A 75 -3.40 -5.07 6.78
CA GLU A 75 -4.31 -6.04 6.17
C GLU A 75 -3.89 -6.40 4.73
N LEU A 76 -3.42 -5.42 3.93
CA LEU A 76 -2.98 -5.66 2.56
C LEU A 76 -1.78 -6.61 2.51
N ASP A 77 -0.77 -6.43 3.38
CA ASP A 77 0.38 -7.32 3.51
C ASP A 77 -0.06 -8.74 3.90
N ILE A 78 -0.97 -8.87 4.88
CA ILE A 78 -1.51 -10.15 5.31
C ILE A 78 -2.23 -10.86 4.15
N LYS A 79 -3.09 -10.16 3.40
CA LYS A 79 -3.80 -10.72 2.25
C LYS A 79 -2.86 -11.11 1.11
N ALA A 80 -1.83 -10.33 0.85
CA ALA A 80 -0.80 -10.68 -0.13
C ALA A 80 -0.01 -11.93 0.29
N LYS A 81 0.30 -12.07 1.58
CA LYS A 81 0.95 -13.27 2.14
C LYS A 81 0.05 -14.50 2.03
N GLU A 82 -1.25 -14.39 2.36
CA GLU A 82 -2.22 -15.48 2.21
C GLU A 82 -2.31 -16.00 0.75
N LEU A 83 -2.10 -15.12 -0.22
CA LEU A 83 -2.12 -15.45 -1.65
C LEU A 83 -0.74 -15.82 -2.23
N ALA A 84 0.30 -15.88 -1.41
CA ALA A 84 1.68 -16.13 -1.81
C ALA A 84 2.20 -15.16 -2.90
N ILE A 85 1.84 -13.88 -2.76
CA ILE A 85 2.29 -12.79 -3.64
C ILE A 85 3.03 -11.67 -2.86
N TYR A 86 3.25 -11.86 -1.58
CA TYR A 86 4.04 -10.96 -0.75
C TYR A 86 5.52 -11.22 -0.99
N ASP A 87 6.27 -10.16 -1.31
CA ASP A 87 7.72 -10.21 -1.43
C ASP A 87 8.37 -9.75 -0.11
N ASP A 88 8.96 -10.69 0.64
CA ASP A 88 9.66 -10.38 1.88
C ASP A 88 10.92 -9.52 1.67
N GLY A 89 11.48 -9.52 0.46
CA GLY A 89 12.57 -8.62 0.09
C GLY A 89 12.19 -7.15 0.16
N ARG A 90 10.89 -6.84 0.18
CA ARG A 90 10.32 -5.48 0.30
C ARG A 90 9.88 -5.13 1.73
N SER A 91 10.02 -6.05 2.70
CA SER A 91 9.57 -5.83 4.08
C SER A 91 10.33 -4.72 4.81
N ASP A 92 11.55 -4.43 4.41
CA ASP A 92 12.36 -3.34 4.97
C ASP A 92 12.10 -1.97 4.33
N ASP A 93 11.32 -1.93 3.26
CA ASP A 93 10.86 -0.71 2.58
C ASP A 93 9.36 -0.46 2.81
N LYS A 94 8.57 -0.52 1.74
CA LYS A 94 7.13 -0.21 1.70
C LYS A 94 6.24 -1.46 1.52
N ALA A 95 6.81 -2.66 1.56
CA ALA A 95 6.15 -3.96 1.39
C ALA A 95 5.33 -4.06 0.09
N VAL A 96 3.99 -4.24 0.16
CA VAL A 96 3.14 -4.36 -1.04
C VAL A 96 2.96 -3.05 -1.82
N GLU A 97 3.34 -1.92 -1.23
CA GLU A 97 3.33 -0.59 -1.85
C GLU A 97 1.96 -0.20 -2.43
N PRO A 98 0.94 0.13 -1.59
CA PRO A 98 -0.32 0.63 -2.09
C PRO A 98 -0.15 2.06 -2.61
N GLU A 99 -0.18 2.25 -3.94
CA GLU A 99 0.13 3.53 -4.57
C GLU A 99 -1.01 4.13 -5.38
N SER A 100 -1.98 3.33 -5.77
CA SER A 100 -3.11 3.82 -6.56
C SER A 100 -4.44 3.42 -5.96
N VAL A 101 -5.46 4.28 -6.16
CA VAL A 101 -6.81 4.04 -5.70
C VAL A 101 -7.83 4.60 -6.69
N CYS A 102 -8.88 3.83 -6.95
CA CYS A 102 -10.07 4.36 -7.58
C CYS A 102 -11.34 3.90 -6.87
N LEU A 103 -12.41 4.66 -7.07
CA LEU A 103 -13.71 4.36 -6.49
C LEU A 103 -14.68 3.94 -7.58
N GLY A 104 -15.61 3.06 -7.24
CA GLY A 104 -16.64 2.61 -8.14
C GLY A 104 -17.92 2.20 -7.40
N ARG A 105 -18.93 1.79 -8.20
CA ARG A 105 -20.16 1.21 -7.66
C ARG A 105 -20.54 -0.03 -8.46
N ILE A 106 -20.74 -1.15 -7.75
CA ILE A 106 -21.21 -2.40 -8.36
C ILE A 106 -22.50 -2.81 -7.63
N GLY A 107 -23.62 -2.80 -8.37
CA GLY A 107 -24.91 -3.00 -7.76
C GLY A 107 -25.24 -1.93 -6.74
N THR A 108 -25.44 -2.33 -5.48
CA THR A 108 -25.72 -1.41 -4.35
C THR A 108 -24.48 -1.01 -3.57
N LYS A 109 -23.34 -1.66 -3.83
CA LYS A 109 -22.09 -1.47 -3.07
C LYS A 109 -21.23 -0.37 -3.65
N ASN A 110 -20.76 0.55 -2.81
CA ASN A 110 -19.63 1.42 -3.13
C ASN A 110 -18.35 0.64 -2.88
N ILE A 111 -17.41 0.71 -3.81
CA ILE A 111 -16.15 -0.03 -3.71
C ILE A 111 -14.95 0.92 -3.80
N ALA A 112 -13.90 0.58 -3.08
CA ALA A 112 -12.55 1.08 -3.30
C ALA A 112 -11.71 -0.03 -3.92
N ILE A 113 -10.91 0.32 -4.90
CA ILE A 113 -9.97 -0.55 -5.59
C ILE A 113 -8.59 0.02 -5.33
N ILE A 114 -7.73 -0.75 -4.66
CA ILE A 114 -6.41 -0.33 -4.20
C ILE A 114 -5.37 -1.08 -5.03
N GLY A 115 -4.59 -0.37 -5.82
CA GLY A 115 -3.46 -0.95 -6.56
C GLY A 115 -2.24 -1.08 -5.66
N MET A 116 -1.56 -2.22 -5.74
CA MET A 116 -0.37 -2.53 -4.96
C MET A 116 0.77 -2.86 -5.90
N GLU A 117 1.68 -1.90 -6.07
CA GLU A 117 2.76 -1.96 -7.06
C GLU A 117 3.60 -3.22 -6.90
N ARG A 118 4.13 -3.47 -5.68
CA ARG A 118 5.09 -4.56 -5.44
C ARG A 118 4.46 -5.93 -5.18
N ALA A 119 3.15 -6.02 -5.15
CA ALA A 119 2.44 -7.28 -5.11
C ALA A 119 1.88 -7.70 -6.48
N ASP A 120 2.08 -6.89 -7.54
CA ASP A 120 1.52 -7.12 -8.88
C ASP A 120 0.01 -7.38 -8.83
N ALA A 121 -0.71 -6.61 -8.01
CA ALA A 121 -2.09 -6.92 -7.63
C ALA A 121 -2.92 -5.68 -7.36
N PHE A 122 -4.23 -5.86 -7.29
CA PHE A 122 -5.15 -4.89 -6.70
C PHE A 122 -6.14 -5.58 -5.75
N ALA A 123 -6.52 -4.86 -4.69
CA ALA A 123 -7.53 -5.29 -3.73
C ALA A 123 -8.84 -4.53 -3.93
N ILE A 124 -9.96 -5.17 -3.66
CA ILE A 124 -11.30 -4.57 -3.70
C ILE A 124 -11.87 -4.60 -2.28
N TYR A 125 -12.36 -3.45 -1.82
CA TYR A 125 -13.07 -3.29 -0.56
C TYR A 125 -14.47 -2.76 -0.79
N ASP A 126 -15.46 -3.27 -0.05
CA ASP A 126 -16.77 -2.66 0.12
C ASP A 126 -16.62 -1.49 1.10
N ILE A 127 -16.84 -0.29 0.63
CA ILE A 127 -16.79 0.95 1.40
C ILE A 127 -18.17 1.60 1.52
N THR A 128 -19.24 0.82 1.38
CA THR A 128 -20.63 1.31 1.53
C THR A 128 -20.80 1.94 2.91
N ASN A 129 -20.20 1.34 3.94
CA ASN A 129 -19.94 2.01 5.22
C ASN A 129 -18.46 2.44 5.27
N PRO A 130 -18.14 3.72 5.13
CA PRO A 130 -16.76 4.19 5.04
C PRO A 130 -15.98 4.09 6.37
N THR A 131 -16.66 3.86 7.50
CA THR A 131 -15.99 3.68 8.79
C THR A 131 -15.62 2.22 9.08
N THR A 132 -16.16 1.29 8.30
CA THR A 132 -15.91 -0.16 8.42
C THR A 132 -15.80 -0.79 7.03
N PRO A 133 -14.83 -0.40 6.21
CA PRO A 133 -14.55 -1.07 4.94
C PRO A 133 -14.36 -2.57 5.13
N VAL A 134 -14.87 -3.35 4.18
CA VAL A 134 -14.79 -4.80 4.21
C VAL A 134 -13.99 -5.30 3.02
N PHE A 135 -12.92 -6.04 3.27
CA PHE A 135 -12.16 -6.70 2.21
C PHE A 135 -13.06 -7.67 1.43
N ILE A 136 -13.07 -7.57 0.11
CA ILE A 136 -13.80 -8.48 -0.76
C ILE A 136 -12.85 -9.50 -1.36
N LYS A 137 -11.84 -9.01 -2.10
CA LYS A 137 -10.91 -9.90 -2.82
C LYS A 137 -9.69 -9.13 -3.31
N MET A 138 -8.61 -9.86 -3.51
CA MET A 138 -7.39 -9.41 -4.16
C MET A 138 -7.18 -10.20 -5.46
N TYR A 139 -6.73 -9.51 -6.51
CA TYR A 139 -6.48 -10.08 -7.84
C TYR A 139 -5.08 -9.74 -8.30
N LYS A 140 -4.38 -10.73 -8.82
CA LYS A 140 -3.14 -10.49 -9.57
C LYS A 140 -3.43 -9.72 -10.85
N THR A 141 -2.53 -8.81 -11.21
CA THR A 141 -2.57 -8.08 -12.47
C THR A 141 -1.25 -8.24 -13.24
N GLY A 142 -0.80 -7.23 -13.99
CA GLY A 142 0.53 -7.18 -14.57
C GLY A 142 1.56 -6.66 -13.58
N GLY A 143 2.83 -6.64 -13.99
CA GLY A 143 3.93 -6.20 -13.16
C GLY A 143 3.86 -4.70 -12.87
N ALA A 144 3.96 -4.31 -11.61
CA ALA A 144 3.92 -2.93 -11.11
C ALA A 144 2.70 -2.13 -11.61
N PRO A 145 1.49 -2.37 -11.06
CA PRO A 145 0.31 -1.58 -11.41
C PRO A 145 0.39 -0.16 -10.85
N GLU A 146 0.70 0.80 -11.71
CA GLU A 146 0.79 2.24 -11.40
C GLU A 146 -0.57 2.93 -11.44
N GLY A 147 -1.34 2.66 -12.50
CA GLY A 147 -2.64 3.27 -12.71
C GLY A 147 -3.78 2.28 -12.59
N ILE A 148 -4.88 2.74 -11.94
CA ILE A 148 -6.10 1.96 -11.85
C ILE A 148 -7.32 2.85 -12.03
N ILE A 149 -8.26 2.43 -12.89
CA ILE A 149 -9.51 3.14 -13.11
C ILE A 149 -10.70 2.20 -13.06
N PHE A 150 -11.86 2.75 -12.73
CA PHE A 150 -13.15 2.08 -12.79
C PHE A 150 -14.02 2.71 -13.87
N ILE A 151 -14.54 1.90 -14.77
CA ILE A 151 -15.48 2.30 -15.83
C ILE A 151 -16.87 1.75 -15.46
N PRO A 152 -17.87 2.59 -15.15
CA PRO A 152 -19.20 2.11 -14.81
C PRO A 152 -19.90 1.49 -16.04
N ALA A 153 -20.81 0.54 -15.80
CA ALA A 153 -21.53 -0.19 -16.84
C ALA A 153 -22.20 0.74 -17.87
N SER A 154 -22.72 1.89 -17.43
CA SER A 154 -23.37 2.89 -18.31
C SER A 154 -22.41 3.58 -19.29
N LYS A 155 -21.09 3.48 -19.06
CA LYS A 155 -20.05 4.02 -19.95
C LYS A 155 -19.21 2.95 -20.63
N SER A 156 -19.49 1.69 -20.33
CA SER A 156 -18.76 0.55 -20.89
C SER A 156 -19.43 0.08 -22.19
N PRO A 157 -18.67 -0.23 -23.26
CA PRO A 157 -19.23 -0.72 -24.52
C PRO A 157 -19.89 -2.09 -24.39
N ILE A 158 -19.66 -2.82 -23.30
CA ILE A 158 -20.21 -4.16 -23.05
C ILE A 158 -21.32 -4.14 -21.98
N ASN A 159 -21.79 -2.96 -21.53
CA ASN A 159 -22.79 -2.80 -20.48
C ASN A 159 -22.44 -3.52 -19.15
N GLN A 160 -21.16 -3.70 -18.85
CA GLN A 160 -20.65 -4.23 -17.60
C GLN A 160 -19.59 -3.27 -17.07
N SER A 161 -19.54 -3.08 -15.75
CA SER A 161 -18.47 -2.27 -15.18
C SER A 161 -17.11 -2.95 -15.37
N LEU A 162 -16.08 -2.11 -15.59
CA LEU A 162 -14.73 -2.58 -15.85
C LEU A 162 -13.76 -1.97 -14.82
N ILE A 163 -12.75 -2.74 -14.47
CA ILE A 163 -11.55 -2.26 -13.78
C ILE A 163 -10.42 -2.36 -14.81
N VAL A 164 -9.64 -1.30 -14.95
CA VAL A 164 -8.51 -1.26 -15.88
C VAL A 164 -7.26 -0.90 -15.09
N THR A 165 -6.19 -1.68 -15.29
CA THR A 165 -4.87 -1.40 -14.72
C THR A 165 -3.86 -1.12 -15.83
N SER A 166 -2.97 -0.16 -15.59
CA SER A 166 -1.75 0.03 -16.36
C SER A 166 -0.57 -0.50 -15.54
N ASN A 167 0.22 -1.38 -16.14
CA ASN A 167 1.26 -2.13 -15.46
C ASN A 167 2.61 -1.73 -16.09
N GLU A 168 3.48 -1.07 -15.29
CA GLU A 168 4.70 -0.44 -15.78
C GLU A 168 5.75 -1.47 -16.20
N ASN A 169 6.02 -2.46 -15.33
CA ASN A 169 7.12 -3.41 -15.55
C ASN A 169 6.95 -4.30 -16.79
N ASP A 170 5.72 -4.69 -17.12
CA ASP A 170 5.44 -5.52 -18.28
C ASP A 170 4.83 -4.75 -19.46
N GLY A 171 4.64 -3.43 -19.32
CA GLY A 171 4.12 -2.55 -20.37
C GLY A 171 2.70 -2.90 -20.82
N THR A 172 1.88 -3.51 -19.96
CA THR A 172 0.54 -3.98 -20.31
C THR A 172 -0.58 -3.15 -19.74
N ILE A 173 -1.72 -3.16 -20.44
CA ILE A 173 -3.00 -2.71 -19.89
C ILE A 173 -3.89 -3.94 -19.74
N LYS A 174 -4.42 -4.19 -18.53
CA LYS A 174 -5.34 -5.28 -18.27
C LYS A 174 -6.73 -4.77 -17.95
N ILE A 175 -7.75 -5.43 -18.48
CA ILE A 175 -9.16 -5.07 -18.36
C ILE A 175 -9.91 -6.24 -17.71
N TYR A 176 -10.55 -5.96 -16.58
CA TYR A 176 -11.34 -6.92 -15.82
C TYR A 176 -12.81 -6.57 -15.90
N LYS A 177 -13.64 -7.53 -16.27
CA LYS A 177 -15.09 -7.40 -16.17
C LYS A 177 -15.52 -7.67 -14.74
N THR A 178 -16.36 -6.80 -14.19
CA THR A 178 -16.95 -7.05 -12.88
C THR A 178 -18.21 -7.87 -13.04
N THR A 179 -18.32 -8.94 -12.27
CA THR A 179 -19.58 -9.65 -12.04
C THR A 179 -20.27 -9.08 -10.81
N LYS A 180 -21.50 -9.49 -10.52
CA LYS A 180 -22.20 -9.09 -9.28
C LYS A 180 -21.34 -9.48 -8.06
N LEU A 181 -21.15 -8.52 -7.16
CA LEU A 181 -20.52 -8.72 -5.85
C LEU A 181 -21.53 -9.18 -4.82
#